data_0e9a43fefb92815a23d2c90babb77027
#
_entry.id   0e9a43fefb92815a23d2c90babb77027
#
_cell.length_a   1.000
_cell.length_b   1.000
_cell.length_c   1.000
_cell.angle_alpha   90.00
_cell.angle_beta   90.00
_cell.angle_gamma   90.00
#
_symmetry.space_group_name_H-M   'P 1'
#
loop_
_entity.id
_entity.type
_entity.pdbx_description
1 polymer ?
#
loop_
_entity_poly.entity_id
_entity_poly.type
_entity_poly.pdbx_seq_one_letter_code
_entity_poly.pdbx_strand_id
1 'polypeptide(L)'
;MITHLEPDILECEATWALGSITMNKASGSDGIPVELFQILKDDAVKLLYSICQQIWKTQQWPQDWKRSVSKKGNAKVCSMYLTIARISHTSKVMLKILQARLQQYTNNELPDVQAGFRKGTGTRDQIANISWIIEKAREFQKNIYFCFIDYAKAFDSVDHNKL
;
A
#
# COMPACT_ATOMS: atom_id res chain seq x y z
N MET A 1 10.89 -16.40 9.52
CA MET A 1 11.26 -16.10 10.93
C MET A 1 12.15 -14.86 10.91
N ILE A 2 11.54 -13.64 10.85
CA ILE A 2 12.24 -12.34 10.72
C ILE A 2 12.25 -11.58 12.07
N THR A 3 11.85 -12.25 13.15
CA THR A 3 11.43 -11.66 14.41
C THR A 3 12.54 -11.12 15.33
N HIS A 4 13.82 -11.19 14.95
CA HIS A 4 14.92 -10.70 15.80
C HIS A 4 15.75 -9.53 15.24
N LEU A 5 15.42 -9.04 14.05
CA LEU A 5 16.21 -7.98 13.38
C LEU A 5 15.52 -6.62 13.32
N GLU A 6 14.22 -6.56 13.56
CA GLU A 6 13.46 -5.31 13.49
C GLU A 6 13.13 -4.80 14.89
N PRO A 7 13.40 -3.54 15.20
CA PRO A 7 13.10 -2.95 16.51
C PRO A 7 11.59 -2.92 16.77
N ASP A 8 11.23 -2.86 18.05
CA ASP A 8 9.84 -2.66 18.49
C ASP A 8 9.24 -1.42 17.82
N ILE A 9 7.93 -1.43 17.64
CA ILE A 9 7.21 -0.25 17.14
C ILE A 9 7.35 0.88 18.16
N LEU A 10 7.61 2.09 17.67
CA LEU A 10 7.76 3.29 18.48
C LEU A 10 6.46 4.12 18.47
N GLU A 11 6.22 4.87 19.56
CA GLU A 11 5.04 5.75 19.64
C GLU A 11 5.06 6.86 18.57
N CYS A 12 6.24 7.35 18.22
CA CYS A 12 6.39 8.33 17.15
C CYS A 12 5.99 7.79 15.77
N GLU A 13 6.17 6.50 15.51
CA GLU A 13 5.69 5.87 14.27
C GLU A 13 4.15 5.83 14.23
N ALA A 14 3.50 5.52 15.36
CA ALA A 14 2.05 5.54 15.47
C ALA A 14 1.49 6.95 15.28
N THR A 15 2.14 7.97 15.89
CA THR A 15 1.80 9.39 15.72
C THR A 15 1.91 9.82 14.26
N TRP A 16 3.02 9.52 13.62
CA TRP A 16 3.25 9.83 12.21
C TRP A 16 2.24 9.13 11.31
N ALA A 17 2.01 7.85 11.54
CA ALA A 17 1.08 7.05 10.74
C ALA A 17 -0.35 7.58 10.84
N LEU A 18 -0.82 7.92 12.05
CA LEU A 18 -2.12 8.52 12.28
C LEU A 18 -2.25 9.87 11.56
N GLY A 19 -1.25 10.74 11.66
CA GLY A 19 -1.23 12.04 10.98
C GLY A 19 -1.21 11.93 9.45
N SER A 20 -0.75 10.79 8.91
CA SER A 20 -0.70 10.54 7.46
C SER A 20 -2.03 10.03 6.88
N ILE A 21 -3.03 9.71 7.71
CA ILE A 21 -4.33 9.25 7.24
C ILE A 21 -5.16 10.43 6.74
N THR A 22 -5.64 10.30 5.51
CA THR A 22 -6.46 11.34 4.86
C THR A 22 -7.83 11.44 5.53
N MET A 23 -8.22 12.67 5.85
CA MET A 23 -9.53 13.02 6.42
C MET A 23 -10.67 12.86 5.41
N ASN A 24 -11.90 12.91 5.91
CA ASN A 24 -13.13 12.86 5.11
C ASN A 24 -13.22 11.59 4.23
N LYS A 25 -12.70 10.48 4.74
CA LYS A 25 -12.84 9.16 4.10
C LYS A 25 -13.87 8.33 4.85
N ALA A 26 -14.59 7.51 4.09
CA ALA A 26 -15.55 6.58 4.68
C ALA A 26 -14.88 5.70 5.74
N SER A 27 -15.56 5.49 6.85
CA SER A 27 -15.14 4.57 7.92
C SER A 27 -14.93 3.15 7.38
N GLY A 28 -14.09 2.39 8.05
CA GLY A 28 -13.88 0.97 7.77
C GLY A 28 -15.10 0.11 8.15
N SER A 29 -14.86 -1.19 8.27
CA SER A 29 -15.87 -2.16 8.71
C SER A 29 -16.32 -1.95 10.17
N ASP A 30 -15.48 -1.30 10.97
CA ASP A 30 -15.70 -0.94 12.38
C ASP A 30 -16.61 0.28 12.56
N GLY A 31 -16.92 1.01 11.49
CA GLY A 31 -17.74 2.22 11.55
C GLY A 31 -17.06 3.42 12.21
N ILE A 32 -15.78 3.32 12.60
CA ILE A 32 -15.05 4.38 13.30
C ILE A 32 -14.53 5.39 12.28
N PRO A 33 -14.99 6.66 12.32
CA PRO A 33 -14.46 7.70 11.45
C PRO A 33 -13.08 8.16 11.92
N VAL A 34 -12.22 8.59 10.99
CA VAL A 34 -10.86 9.05 11.31
C VAL A 34 -10.88 10.31 12.19
N GLU A 35 -11.92 11.12 12.10
CA GLU A 35 -12.14 12.35 12.86
C GLU A 35 -12.19 12.09 14.37
N LEU A 36 -12.66 10.90 14.79
CA LEU A 36 -12.68 10.51 16.20
C LEU A 36 -11.27 10.45 16.80
N PHE A 37 -10.30 9.98 16.04
CA PHE A 37 -8.89 9.93 16.50
C PHE A 37 -8.32 11.33 16.70
N GLN A 38 -8.78 12.32 15.95
CA GLN A 38 -8.35 13.71 16.13
C GLN A 38 -8.93 14.34 17.40
N ILE A 39 -10.15 13.98 17.76
CA ILE A 39 -10.80 14.44 19.01
C ILE A 39 -10.04 13.87 20.22
N LEU A 40 -9.67 12.59 20.15
CA LEU A 40 -8.97 11.88 21.24
C LEU A 40 -7.47 12.21 21.32
N LYS A 41 -6.87 12.81 20.27
CA LYS A 41 -5.46 13.24 20.22
C LYS A 41 -4.49 12.20 20.81
N ASP A 42 -3.81 12.58 21.91
CA ASP A 42 -2.76 11.77 22.54
C ASP A 42 -3.29 10.43 23.08
N ASP A 43 -4.51 10.36 23.54
CA ASP A 43 -5.13 9.11 24.00
C ASP A 43 -5.36 8.14 22.83
N ALA A 44 -5.73 8.66 21.65
CA ALA A 44 -5.82 7.85 20.45
C ALA A 44 -4.45 7.29 20.04
N VAL A 45 -3.40 8.10 20.11
CA VAL A 45 -2.03 7.66 19.80
C VAL A 45 -1.58 6.55 20.74
N LYS A 46 -1.77 6.72 22.05
CA LYS A 46 -1.39 5.71 23.05
C LYS A 46 -2.13 4.39 22.85
N LEU A 47 -3.43 4.46 22.55
CA LEU A 47 -4.23 3.27 22.28
C LEU A 47 -3.75 2.56 21.01
N LEU A 48 -3.59 3.30 19.92
CA LEU A 48 -3.12 2.76 18.64
C LEU A 48 -1.71 2.16 18.76
N TYR A 49 -0.83 2.84 19.45
CA TYR A 49 0.53 2.35 19.76
C TYR A 49 0.49 1.03 20.51
N SER A 50 -0.31 0.93 21.57
CA SER A 50 -0.49 -0.31 22.35
C SER A 50 -0.97 -1.47 21.48
N ILE A 51 -1.98 -1.22 20.62
CA ILE A 51 -2.51 -2.22 19.69
C ILE A 51 -1.44 -2.64 18.67
N CYS A 52 -0.73 -1.69 18.08
CA CYS A 52 0.32 -1.98 17.12
C CYS A 52 1.46 -2.78 17.75
N GLN A 53 1.89 -2.44 18.97
CA GLN A 53 2.88 -3.20 19.69
C GLN A 53 2.43 -4.63 20.01
N GLN A 54 1.19 -4.81 20.42
CA GLN A 54 0.63 -6.13 20.68
C GLN A 54 0.66 -6.99 19.41
N ILE A 55 0.20 -6.44 18.28
CA ILE A 55 0.22 -7.14 16.98
C ILE A 55 1.67 -7.49 16.59
N TRP A 56 2.60 -6.56 16.77
CA TRP A 56 4.02 -6.75 16.45
C TRP A 56 4.64 -7.90 17.27
N LYS A 57 4.39 -7.94 18.57
CA LYS A 57 4.92 -8.95 19.48
C LYS A 57 4.27 -10.33 19.31
N THR A 58 2.96 -10.36 19.10
CA THR A 58 2.21 -11.62 18.99
C THR A 58 2.14 -12.18 17.59
N GLN A 59 2.43 -11.36 16.56
CA GLN A 59 2.27 -11.69 15.15
C GLN A 59 0.81 -12.08 14.80
N GLN A 60 -0.15 -11.69 15.64
CA GLN A 60 -1.56 -12.02 15.46
C GLN A 60 -2.36 -10.77 15.08
N TRP A 61 -2.95 -10.83 13.90
CA TRP A 61 -3.87 -9.80 13.44
C TRP A 61 -5.27 -10.01 14.00
N PRO A 62 -5.97 -8.96 14.45
CA PRO A 62 -7.36 -9.04 14.85
C PRO A 62 -8.22 -9.62 13.73
N GLN A 63 -9.17 -10.50 14.06
CA GLN A 63 -10.00 -11.18 13.05
C GLN A 63 -10.83 -10.19 12.23
N ASP A 64 -11.30 -9.11 12.87
CA ASP A 64 -12.08 -8.08 12.20
C ASP A 64 -11.27 -7.31 11.15
N TRP A 65 -9.94 -7.26 11.28
CA TRP A 65 -9.08 -6.62 10.28
C TRP A 65 -8.86 -7.47 9.04
N LYS A 66 -9.12 -8.76 9.13
CA LYS A 66 -9.01 -9.71 8.00
C LYS A 66 -10.25 -9.69 7.10
N ARG A 67 -11.33 -9.03 7.53
CA ARG A 67 -12.59 -8.98 6.80
C ARG A 67 -12.85 -7.59 6.28
N SER A 68 -12.67 -7.36 5.01
CA SER A 68 -13.26 -6.20 4.38
C SER A 68 -13.24 -6.32 2.87
N VAL A 69 -14.36 -6.67 2.31
CA VAL A 69 -14.51 -6.72 0.85
C VAL A 69 -15.69 -5.84 0.45
N SER A 70 -15.39 -4.71 -0.19
CA SER A 70 -16.39 -3.95 -0.93
C SER A 70 -16.26 -4.29 -2.41
N LYS A 71 -17.36 -4.60 -3.07
CA LYS A 71 -17.38 -4.92 -4.50
C LYS A 71 -17.66 -3.64 -5.29
N LYS A 72 -16.85 -3.34 -6.30
CA LYS A 72 -17.11 -2.26 -7.24
C LYS A 72 -17.21 -2.86 -8.64
N GLY A 73 -18.32 -2.61 -9.34
CA GLY A 73 -18.56 -3.12 -10.69
C GLY A 73 -20.02 -3.40 -10.94
N ASN A 74 -20.35 -3.97 -12.10
CA ASN A 74 -21.74 -4.35 -12.44
C ASN A 74 -22.16 -5.57 -11.61
N ALA A 75 -23.18 -5.39 -10.77
CA ALA A 75 -23.67 -6.41 -9.82
C ALA A 75 -24.12 -7.73 -10.50
N LYS A 76 -24.34 -7.72 -11.80
CA LYS A 76 -24.83 -8.88 -12.56
C LYS A 76 -23.74 -9.74 -13.18
N VAL A 77 -22.47 -9.29 -13.20
CA VAL A 77 -21.37 -10.00 -13.87
C VAL A 77 -20.20 -10.18 -12.91
N CYS A 78 -20.00 -11.40 -12.42
CA CYS A 78 -19.00 -11.73 -11.40
C CYS A 78 -17.55 -11.43 -11.83
N SER A 79 -17.24 -11.57 -13.12
CA SER A 79 -15.92 -11.32 -13.69
C SER A 79 -15.51 -9.83 -13.72
N MET A 80 -16.48 -8.92 -13.62
CA MET A 80 -16.26 -7.47 -13.64
C MET A 80 -16.10 -6.86 -12.24
N TYR A 81 -16.09 -7.66 -11.19
CA TYR A 81 -15.86 -7.16 -9.84
C TYR A 81 -14.37 -6.97 -9.56
N LEU A 82 -14.01 -5.76 -9.20
CA LEU A 82 -12.75 -5.46 -8.51
C LEU A 82 -13.00 -5.48 -7.01
N THR A 83 -12.30 -6.35 -6.30
CA THR A 83 -12.31 -6.37 -4.84
C THR A 83 -11.56 -5.16 -4.30
N ILE A 84 -12.25 -4.32 -3.54
CA ILE A 84 -11.63 -3.20 -2.82
C ILE A 84 -11.75 -3.48 -1.33
N ALA A 85 -10.63 -3.65 -0.65
CA ALA A 85 -10.62 -3.83 0.79
C ALA A 85 -10.96 -2.52 1.51
N ARG A 86 -12.04 -2.51 2.27
CA ARG A 86 -12.39 -1.43 3.20
C ARG A 86 -11.90 -1.80 4.59
N ILE A 87 -10.67 -1.46 4.87
CA ILE A 87 -10.04 -1.72 6.17
C ILE A 87 -10.30 -0.59 7.16
N SER A 88 -10.29 -0.90 8.46
CA SER A 88 -10.43 0.09 9.54
C SER A 88 -9.31 1.14 9.50
N HIS A 89 -9.56 2.31 10.06
CA HIS A 89 -8.51 3.33 10.18
C HIS A 89 -7.39 2.88 11.12
N THR A 90 -7.71 2.13 12.17
CA THR A 90 -6.73 1.51 13.09
C THR A 90 -5.80 0.55 12.34
N SER A 91 -6.36 -0.31 11.50
CA SER A 91 -5.60 -1.22 10.64
C SER A 91 -4.70 -0.46 9.66
N LYS A 92 -5.16 0.67 9.11
CA LYS A 92 -4.36 1.53 8.23
C LYS A 92 -3.13 2.11 8.94
N VAL A 93 -3.24 2.46 10.24
CA VAL A 93 -2.08 2.93 11.03
C VAL A 93 -0.99 1.87 11.04
N MET A 94 -1.33 0.64 11.39
CA MET A 94 -0.36 -0.47 11.40
C MET A 94 0.25 -0.71 10.01
N LEU A 95 -0.57 -0.74 8.96
CA LEU A 95 -0.09 -0.91 7.59
C LEU A 95 0.83 0.24 7.13
N LYS A 96 0.59 1.46 7.58
CA LYS A 96 1.45 2.61 7.29
C LYS A 96 2.82 2.47 7.96
N ILE A 97 2.88 2.01 9.19
CA ILE A 97 4.14 1.72 9.89
C ILE A 97 4.92 0.65 9.13
N LEU A 98 4.27 -0.47 8.80
CA LEU A 98 4.90 -1.55 8.03
C LEU A 98 5.36 -1.07 6.64
N GLN A 99 4.54 -0.29 5.95
CA GLN A 99 4.91 0.29 4.66
C GLN A 99 6.17 1.16 4.76
N ALA A 100 6.25 2.03 5.79
CA ALA A 100 7.40 2.90 5.97
C ALA A 100 8.69 2.11 6.24
N ARG A 101 8.61 1.06 7.06
CA ARG A 101 9.73 0.17 7.35
C ARG A 101 10.17 -0.62 6.12
N LEU A 102 9.23 -1.23 5.40
CA LEU A 102 9.52 -1.99 4.18
C LEU A 102 10.05 -1.10 3.05
N GLN A 103 9.63 0.16 2.99
CA GLN A 103 10.07 1.09 1.94
C GLN A 103 11.59 1.26 1.90
N GLN A 104 12.26 1.18 3.03
CA GLN A 104 13.72 1.29 3.12
C GLN A 104 14.40 0.09 2.41
N TYR A 105 13.86 -1.10 2.59
CA TYR A 105 14.38 -2.32 1.94
C TYR A 105 14.02 -2.36 0.46
N THR A 106 12.76 -2.09 0.13
CA THR A 106 12.30 -2.18 -1.26
C THR A 106 13.00 -1.19 -2.18
N ASN A 107 13.37 0.01 -1.68
CA ASN A 107 14.09 0.99 -2.48
C ASN A 107 15.48 0.50 -2.92
N ASN A 108 16.11 -0.36 -2.12
CA ASN A 108 17.43 -0.92 -2.41
C ASN A 108 17.35 -2.15 -3.32
N GLU A 109 16.25 -2.90 -3.25
CA GLU A 109 16.06 -4.15 -3.98
C GLU A 109 15.40 -3.93 -5.36
N LEU A 110 14.65 -2.83 -5.52
CA LEU A 110 13.98 -2.55 -6.79
C LEU A 110 14.98 -2.11 -7.86
N PRO A 111 14.98 -2.76 -9.03
CA PRO A 111 15.83 -2.35 -10.14
C PRO A 111 15.47 -0.94 -10.63
N ASP A 112 16.43 -0.22 -11.18
CA ASP A 112 16.26 1.17 -11.64
C ASP A 112 15.20 1.33 -12.74
N VAL A 113 14.93 0.27 -13.49
CA VAL A 113 13.88 0.25 -14.52
C VAL A 113 12.47 0.21 -13.95
N GLN A 114 12.31 -0.13 -12.66
CA GLN A 114 11.01 -0.17 -11.99
C GLN A 114 10.55 1.25 -11.64
N ALA A 115 9.53 1.73 -12.33
CA ALA A 115 8.94 3.05 -12.09
C ALA A 115 7.66 3.01 -11.23
N GLY A 116 6.89 1.94 -11.35
CA GLY A 116 5.65 1.79 -10.59
C GLY A 116 5.90 1.65 -9.09
N PHE A 117 5.10 2.37 -8.28
CA PHE A 117 5.17 2.35 -6.80
C PHE A 117 6.49 2.84 -6.19
N ARG A 118 7.33 3.50 -6.97
CA ARG A 118 8.61 4.09 -6.53
C ARG A 118 8.45 5.60 -6.33
N LYS A 119 8.94 6.12 -5.20
CA LYS A 119 8.89 7.54 -4.90
C LYS A 119 9.79 8.31 -5.87
N GLY A 120 9.28 9.41 -6.42
CA GLY A 120 10.04 10.28 -7.34
C GLY A 120 9.96 9.87 -8.80
N THR A 121 9.30 8.77 -9.14
CA THR A 121 9.06 8.34 -10.52
C THR A 121 7.58 8.38 -10.85
N GLY A 122 7.24 8.78 -12.05
CA GLY A 122 5.84 8.93 -12.47
C GLY A 122 5.60 8.49 -13.91
N THR A 123 4.33 8.43 -14.28
CA THR A 123 3.91 8.10 -15.64
C THR A 123 4.51 9.06 -16.67
N ARG A 124 4.66 10.35 -16.31
CA ARG A 124 5.24 11.36 -17.20
C ARG A 124 6.69 11.04 -17.55
N ASP A 125 7.47 10.58 -16.56
CA ASP A 125 8.89 10.21 -16.79
C ASP A 125 9.00 9.02 -17.72
N GLN A 126 8.11 8.03 -17.57
CA GLN A 126 8.09 6.85 -18.43
C GLN A 126 7.65 7.19 -19.87
N ILE A 127 6.70 8.11 -20.04
CA ILE A 127 6.33 8.61 -21.37
C ILE A 127 7.54 9.32 -22.02
N ALA A 128 8.26 10.15 -21.27
CA ALA A 128 9.45 10.83 -21.77
C ALA A 128 10.55 9.81 -22.19
N ASN A 129 10.78 8.77 -21.39
CA ASN A 129 11.72 7.70 -21.72
C ASN A 129 11.35 6.98 -23.02
N ILE A 130 10.07 6.61 -23.19
CA ILE A 130 9.60 5.97 -24.43
C ILE A 130 9.76 6.91 -25.62
N SER A 131 9.40 8.19 -25.49
CA SER A 131 9.56 9.19 -26.54
C SER A 131 11.02 9.33 -26.93
N TRP A 132 11.92 9.41 -25.97
CA TRP A 132 13.37 9.47 -26.22
C TRP A 132 13.90 8.23 -26.96
N ILE A 133 13.47 7.02 -26.58
CA ILE A 133 13.83 5.78 -27.27
C ILE A 133 13.36 5.82 -28.73
N ILE A 134 12.12 6.31 -29.00
CA ILE A 134 11.59 6.43 -30.36
C ILE A 134 12.41 7.42 -31.18
N GLU A 135 12.75 8.57 -30.60
CA GLU A 135 13.58 9.58 -31.29
C GLU A 135 14.97 9.03 -31.64
N LYS A 136 15.62 8.34 -30.69
CA LYS A 136 16.91 7.71 -30.95
C LYS A 136 16.84 6.61 -31.99
N ALA A 137 15.80 5.80 -31.99
CA ALA A 137 15.62 4.76 -33.01
C ALA A 137 15.45 5.39 -34.41
N ARG A 138 14.75 6.53 -34.54
CA ARG A 138 14.62 7.27 -35.79
C ARG A 138 15.97 7.86 -36.24
N GLU A 139 16.70 8.50 -35.32
CA GLU A 139 18.03 9.07 -35.60
C GLU A 139 18.99 8.03 -36.16
N PHE A 140 19.00 6.82 -35.58
CA PHE A 140 19.87 5.73 -35.99
C PHE A 140 19.26 4.78 -37.05
N GLN A 141 18.08 5.11 -37.58
CA GLN A 141 17.31 4.30 -38.52
C GLN A 141 17.16 2.83 -38.09
N LYS A 142 16.91 2.62 -36.78
CA LYS A 142 16.71 1.30 -36.21
C LYS A 142 15.22 1.04 -35.99
N ASN A 143 14.78 -0.16 -36.38
CA ASN A 143 13.43 -0.61 -36.05
C ASN A 143 13.37 -0.99 -34.58
N ILE A 144 12.35 -0.52 -33.87
CA ILE A 144 12.03 -0.91 -32.51
C ILE A 144 10.60 -1.47 -32.45
N TYR A 145 10.40 -2.40 -31.52
CA TYR A 145 9.12 -3.04 -31.30
C TYR A 145 8.77 -2.90 -29.80
N PHE A 146 7.53 -2.48 -29.53
CA PHE A 146 7.04 -2.38 -28.16
C PHE A 146 5.99 -3.47 -27.91
N CYS A 147 6.11 -4.11 -26.75
CA CYS A 147 5.09 -5.00 -26.22
C CYS A 147 4.59 -4.44 -24.88
N PHE A 148 3.30 -4.19 -24.76
CA PHE A 148 2.65 -3.75 -23.53
C PHE A 148 1.86 -4.89 -22.93
N ILE A 149 2.15 -5.21 -21.67
CA ILE A 149 1.47 -6.28 -20.94
C ILE A 149 0.68 -5.66 -19.80
N ASP A 150 -0.63 -5.82 -19.81
CA ASP A 150 -1.54 -5.36 -18.77
C ASP A 150 -2.23 -6.55 -18.10
N TYR A 151 -2.13 -6.64 -16.78
CA TYR A 151 -2.76 -7.70 -16.00
C TYR A 151 -4.17 -7.27 -15.58
N ALA A 152 -5.18 -8.01 -16.00
CA ALA A 152 -6.59 -7.71 -15.69
C ALA A 152 -6.89 -7.66 -14.18
N LYS A 153 -6.20 -8.49 -13.39
CA LYS A 153 -6.37 -8.59 -11.93
C LYS A 153 -5.01 -8.90 -11.27
N ALA A 154 -4.06 -7.97 -11.36
CA ALA A 154 -2.68 -8.20 -10.92
C ALA A 154 -2.60 -8.67 -9.45
N PHE A 155 -3.34 -8.04 -8.53
CA PHE A 155 -3.32 -8.40 -7.11
C PHE A 155 -4.00 -9.74 -6.81
N ASP A 156 -5.01 -10.14 -7.59
CA ASP A 156 -5.71 -11.41 -7.40
C ASP A 156 -4.86 -12.60 -7.91
N SER A 157 -3.84 -12.36 -8.73
CA SER A 157 -2.94 -13.39 -9.26
C SER A 157 -1.70 -13.65 -8.38
N VAL A 158 -1.54 -12.91 -7.29
CA VAL A 158 -0.42 -13.09 -6.36
C VAL A 158 -0.63 -14.35 -5.51
N ASP A 159 0.36 -15.23 -5.47
CA ASP A 159 0.37 -16.37 -4.56
C ASP A 159 0.74 -15.92 -3.14
N HIS A 160 -0.27 -15.79 -2.28
CA HIS A 160 -0.10 -15.33 -0.91
C HIS A 160 0.77 -16.27 -0.03
N ASN A 161 1.00 -17.51 -0.45
CA ASN A 161 1.88 -18.43 0.29
C ASN A 161 3.36 -18.17 -0.01
N LYS A 162 3.66 -17.39 -1.03
CA LYS A 162 5.03 -17.01 -1.42
C LYS A 162 5.43 -15.60 -0.97
N LEU A 163 4.51 -14.87 -0.36
CA LEU A 163 4.75 -13.59 0.27
C LEU A 163 5.19 -13.80 1.73
#